data_92cd4e343dd505bb0d48e5831fd9b7df
#
_entry.id   92cd4e343dd505bb0d48e5831fd9b7df
#
_cell.length_a   1.000
_cell.length_b   1.000
_cell.length_c   1.000
_cell.angle_alpha   90.00
_cell.angle_beta   90.00
_cell.angle_gamma   90.00
#
_symmetry.space_group_name_H-M   'P 1'
#
loop_
_entity.id
_entity.type
_entity.pdbx_description
1 polymer ?
#
loop_
_entity_poly.entity_id
_entity_poly.type
_entity_poly.pdbx_seq_one_letter_code
_entity_poly.pdbx_strand_id
1 'polypeptide(L)'
;MTRKLAFALAALALTLAVGVTAAFAGTSRTGADPGVTPTSILLGATSPLSGTASAYASVARGANAYFEHVNARGGVNGRKIGYEIVDDAYNPAQTVQATRKLVEQEGVFAIFNALGTEHNLAVREYLNSQKVPQLFAASGATVFGTEAGKYPYTIGFQPSYQAEGWVLGKYLARTQGAAKVAVLFQNDDYGKDLLNGLKKGIQRSRVKIVAAQPYEVTASDVQTQVVKLRGSGANTFAVFATPKFAIQAYVYASKLGWKPKLSLANAVSSASNIMQLASEGGTNKAVEGAVSIVFLKDPTDPRWKNDAAIKLYRSVMKRYAPGANVNDVYHVYGMSAAWTAVEAIRKVGKNLTREGLVEVTERMNLSGNPFLLPGIALKTGPGDHFPIEQMLLQRWHKGAWKSFGGLWGYRGAS
;
A
#
# COMPACT_ATOMS: atom_id res chain seq x y z
N MET A 1 -42.90 41.27 77.28
CA MET A 1 -42.05 41.47 78.47
C MET A 1 -40.60 41.21 78.15
N THR A 2 -39.86 42.28 78.25
CA THR A 2 -38.45 42.45 78.68
C THR A 2 -37.34 41.74 77.91
N ARG A 3 -36.62 42.51 77.21
CA ARG A 3 -35.39 43.27 77.53
C ARG A 3 -34.11 42.42 77.52
N LYS A 4 -33.21 42.71 76.71
CA LYS A 4 -31.96 43.53 76.71
C LYS A 4 -30.78 42.56 76.50
N LEU A 5 -29.74 42.83 75.91
CA LEU A 5 -28.81 43.85 75.56
C LEU A 5 -27.61 43.20 74.84
N ALA A 6 -27.18 43.66 73.72
CA ALA A 6 -25.91 44.13 73.27
C ALA A 6 -24.68 43.78 74.09
N PHE A 7 -23.62 43.31 73.43
CA PHE A 7 -22.29 43.95 73.40
C PHE A 7 -21.44 43.40 72.25
N ALA A 8 -20.77 44.31 71.65
CA ALA A 8 -19.80 44.15 70.59
C ALA A 8 -18.45 43.66 71.10
N LEU A 9 -17.74 42.90 70.32
CA LEU A 9 -16.28 42.88 70.35
C LEU A 9 -15.74 42.50 68.98
N ALA A 10 -14.99 43.44 68.41
CA ALA A 10 -14.21 43.29 67.20
C ALA A 10 -13.04 42.31 67.42
N ALA A 11 -12.92 41.33 66.54
CA ALA A 11 -11.68 40.56 66.44
C ALA A 11 -11.26 40.49 64.97
N LEU A 12 -10.12 40.99 64.73
CA LEU A 12 -9.32 41.07 63.54
C LEU A 12 -9.10 39.66 62.94
N ALA A 13 -9.70 39.37 61.80
CA ALA A 13 -9.42 38.10 61.07
C ALA A 13 -8.45 38.43 59.94
N LEU A 14 -7.23 37.97 60.11
CA LEU A 14 -6.15 37.94 59.14
C LEU A 14 -6.50 36.88 58.09
N THR A 15 -6.94 37.27 56.91
CA THR A 15 -7.18 36.34 55.78
C THR A 15 -5.81 35.97 55.14
N LEU A 16 -5.34 34.75 55.46
CA LEU A 16 -4.30 34.09 54.69
C LEU A 16 -4.89 33.64 53.36
N ALA A 17 -4.58 34.34 52.28
CA ALA A 17 -4.83 33.86 50.93
C ALA A 17 -3.79 32.79 50.60
N VAL A 18 -4.18 31.49 50.77
CA VAL A 18 -3.43 30.37 50.22
C VAL A 18 -3.72 30.32 48.72
N GLY A 19 -2.80 30.88 47.94
CA GLY A 19 -2.82 30.68 46.46
C GLY A 19 -2.56 29.24 46.14
N VAL A 20 -3.64 28.50 45.77
CA VAL A 20 -3.52 27.20 45.11
C VAL A 20 -3.11 27.48 43.69
N THR A 21 -1.81 27.53 43.44
CA THR A 21 -1.25 27.38 42.09
C THR A 21 -1.54 25.93 41.70
N ALA A 22 -2.60 25.72 40.92
CA ALA A 22 -2.79 24.46 40.18
C ALA A 22 -1.63 24.37 39.18
N ALA A 23 -0.58 23.69 39.61
CA ALA A 23 0.41 23.18 38.70
C ALA A 23 -0.31 22.20 37.75
N PHE A 24 -0.57 22.61 36.52
CA PHE A 24 -0.80 21.69 35.44
C PHE A 24 0.48 20.87 35.28
N ALA A 25 0.65 19.86 36.12
CA ALA A 25 1.54 18.76 35.87
C ALA A 25 0.99 18.07 34.62
N GLY A 26 1.56 18.40 33.48
CA GLY A 26 1.42 17.58 32.29
C GLY A 26 1.77 16.17 32.70
N THR A 27 0.77 15.30 32.82
CA THR A 27 0.97 13.89 33.04
C THR A 27 1.76 13.38 31.81
N SER A 28 3.09 13.35 31.94
CA SER A 28 3.90 12.51 31.08
C SER A 28 3.29 11.11 31.19
N ARG A 29 2.65 10.66 30.13
CA ARG A 29 2.21 9.27 30.01
C ARG A 29 3.46 8.40 30.14
N THR A 30 3.75 7.91 31.33
CA THR A 30 4.83 6.96 31.62
C THR A 30 4.45 5.52 31.25
N GLY A 31 3.33 5.33 30.56
CA GLY A 31 2.89 4.03 30.06
C GLY A 31 3.30 3.80 28.59
N ALA A 32 3.61 2.57 28.25
CA ALA A 32 3.82 2.19 26.85
C ALA A 32 2.56 2.48 26.03
N ASP A 33 2.72 2.82 24.74
CA ASP A 33 1.60 2.98 23.83
C ASP A 33 0.77 1.69 23.72
N PRO A 34 -0.55 1.78 23.44
CA PRO A 34 -1.36 0.60 23.18
C PRO A 34 -0.69 -0.34 22.19
N GLY A 35 -0.81 -1.65 22.42
CA GLY A 35 -0.22 -2.68 21.60
C GLY A 35 1.28 -2.92 21.82
N VAL A 36 1.93 -2.23 22.77
CA VAL A 36 3.34 -2.46 23.11
C VAL A 36 3.44 -2.96 24.56
N THR A 37 4.13 -4.08 24.73
CA THR A 37 4.49 -4.63 26.06
C THR A 37 6.00 -4.82 26.14
N PRO A 38 6.55 -5.20 27.28
CA PRO A 38 7.97 -5.55 27.36
C PRO A 38 8.39 -6.67 26.42
N THR A 39 7.48 -7.56 26.01
CA THR A 39 7.77 -8.78 25.25
C THR A 39 7.04 -8.88 23.91
N SER A 40 6.13 -7.94 23.59
CA SER A 40 5.31 -8.00 22.36
C SER A 40 5.01 -6.64 21.76
N ILE A 41 4.69 -6.65 20.48
CA ILE A 41 4.12 -5.55 19.68
C ILE A 41 2.94 -6.12 18.92
N LEU A 42 1.75 -5.50 19.02
CA LEU A 42 0.56 -5.93 18.29
C LEU A 42 0.30 -4.96 17.12
N LEU A 43 0.36 -5.46 15.91
CA LEU A 43 -0.02 -4.75 14.68
C LEU A 43 -1.37 -5.24 14.20
N GLY A 44 -2.16 -4.37 13.60
CA GLY A 44 -3.43 -4.71 12.98
C GLY A 44 -3.44 -4.43 11.48
N ALA A 45 -4.28 -5.13 10.73
CA ALA A 45 -4.54 -4.83 9.33
C ALA A 45 -5.96 -5.18 8.94
N THR A 46 -6.47 -4.49 7.91
CA THR A 46 -7.59 -4.95 7.10
C THR A 46 -7.07 -5.47 5.77
N SER A 47 -7.65 -6.54 5.28
CA SER A 47 -7.24 -7.18 4.02
C SER A 47 -8.43 -7.89 3.39
N PRO A 48 -8.57 -7.90 2.05
CA PRO A 48 -9.64 -8.65 1.39
C PRO A 48 -9.33 -10.16 1.39
N LEU A 49 -9.62 -10.82 2.51
CA LEU A 49 -9.46 -12.28 2.61
C LEU A 49 -10.53 -13.01 1.79
N SER A 50 -11.65 -12.32 1.53
CA SER A 50 -12.76 -12.77 0.69
C SER A 50 -13.13 -11.70 -0.36
N GLY A 51 -14.14 -12.00 -1.20
CA GLY A 51 -14.69 -11.04 -2.16
C GLY A 51 -13.89 -10.91 -3.45
N THR A 52 -14.17 -9.81 -4.19
CA THR A 52 -13.69 -9.60 -5.57
C THR A 52 -12.18 -9.39 -5.68
N ALA A 53 -11.53 -8.97 -4.60
CA ALA A 53 -10.10 -8.69 -4.55
C ALA A 53 -9.31 -9.71 -3.70
N SER A 54 -9.89 -10.87 -3.39
CA SER A 54 -9.29 -11.90 -2.53
C SER A 54 -7.95 -12.44 -3.01
N ALA A 55 -7.60 -12.25 -4.28
CA ALA A 55 -6.24 -12.52 -4.77
C ALA A 55 -5.16 -11.78 -3.97
N TYR A 56 -5.48 -10.63 -3.40
CA TYR A 56 -4.57 -9.84 -2.57
C TYR A 56 -4.40 -10.34 -1.13
N ALA A 57 -5.18 -11.33 -0.67
CA ALA A 57 -4.99 -11.95 0.66
C ALA A 57 -3.56 -12.47 0.88
N SER A 58 -2.86 -12.78 -0.22
CA SER A 58 -1.46 -13.18 -0.22
C SER A 58 -0.53 -12.11 0.37
N VAL A 59 -0.87 -10.83 0.29
CA VAL A 59 -0.07 -9.73 0.87
C VAL A 59 0.03 -9.89 2.38
N ALA A 60 -1.10 -9.95 3.07
CA ALA A 60 -1.14 -10.12 4.53
C ALA A 60 -0.51 -11.46 4.96
N ARG A 61 -0.73 -12.53 4.20
CA ARG A 61 -0.14 -13.85 4.46
C ARG A 61 1.38 -13.82 4.36
N GLY A 62 1.95 -13.15 3.36
CA GLY A 62 3.40 -12.99 3.18
C GLY A 62 4.02 -12.16 4.31
N ALA A 63 3.35 -11.09 4.75
CA ALA A 63 3.77 -10.27 5.87
C ALA A 63 3.77 -11.06 7.18
N ASN A 64 2.68 -11.79 7.46
CA ASN A 64 2.58 -12.61 8.67
C ASN A 64 3.68 -13.68 8.72
N ALA A 65 3.92 -14.37 7.61
CA ALA A 65 4.98 -15.38 7.54
C ALA A 65 6.36 -14.80 7.87
N TYR A 66 6.62 -13.54 7.48
CA TYR A 66 7.87 -12.87 7.81
C TYR A 66 7.94 -12.49 9.30
N PHE A 67 6.85 -12.00 9.89
CA PHE A 67 6.81 -11.73 11.32
C PHE A 67 7.04 -12.99 12.15
N GLU A 68 6.45 -14.12 11.77
CA GLU A 68 6.72 -15.41 12.40
C GLU A 68 8.18 -15.83 12.29
N HIS A 69 8.80 -15.58 11.13
CA HIS A 69 10.23 -15.83 10.93
C HIS A 69 11.11 -14.96 11.85
N VAL A 70 10.75 -13.71 12.05
CA VAL A 70 11.43 -12.79 12.98
C VAL A 70 11.22 -13.23 14.42
N ASN A 71 10.00 -13.61 14.78
CA ASN A 71 9.59 -14.06 16.11
C ASN A 71 10.36 -15.32 16.54
N ALA A 72 10.57 -16.27 15.62
CA ALA A 72 11.34 -17.47 15.85
C ALA A 72 12.84 -17.21 16.12
N ARG A 73 13.30 -15.97 15.87
CA ARG A 73 14.69 -15.51 16.09
C ARG A 73 14.80 -14.51 17.25
N GLY A 74 13.79 -14.47 18.12
CA GLY A 74 13.76 -13.58 19.29
C GLY A 74 13.03 -12.25 19.07
N GLY A 75 12.39 -12.06 17.92
CA GLY A 75 11.61 -10.85 17.61
C GLY A 75 12.49 -9.64 17.27
N VAL A 76 11.99 -8.44 17.55
CA VAL A 76 12.68 -7.17 17.35
C VAL A 76 12.84 -6.44 18.67
N ASN A 77 14.07 -6.04 19.02
CA ASN A 77 14.41 -5.42 20.32
C ASN A 77 13.87 -6.19 21.55
N GLY A 78 13.81 -7.54 21.46
CA GLY A 78 13.31 -8.43 22.51
C GLY A 78 11.78 -8.63 22.54
N ARG A 79 11.05 -8.05 21.55
CA ARG A 79 9.58 -8.18 21.44
C ARG A 79 9.19 -9.03 20.26
N LYS A 80 8.22 -9.92 20.44
CA LYS A 80 7.56 -10.65 19.35
C LYS A 80 6.49 -9.77 18.72
N ILE A 81 6.30 -9.90 17.42
CA ILE A 81 5.27 -9.16 16.66
C ILE A 81 4.04 -10.04 16.49
N GLY A 82 2.91 -9.62 17.05
CA GLY A 82 1.59 -10.13 16.72
C GLY A 82 1.01 -9.36 15.53
N TYR A 83 0.26 -10.03 14.67
CA TYR A 83 -0.36 -9.42 13.51
C TYR A 83 -1.81 -9.89 13.37
N GLU A 84 -2.74 -9.02 13.75
CA GLU A 84 -4.18 -9.26 13.67
C GLU A 84 -4.71 -8.82 12.32
N ILE A 85 -5.26 -9.75 11.54
CA ILE A 85 -5.75 -9.48 10.19
C ILE A 85 -7.25 -9.68 10.17
N VAL A 86 -8.00 -8.65 9.77
CA VAL A 86 -9.45 -8.66 9.66
C VAL A 86 -9.86 -8.59 8.20
N ASP A 87 -10.78 -9.49 7.80
CA ASP A 87 -11.38 -9.46 6.46
C ASP A 87 -12.30 -8.26 6.32
N ASP A 88 -12.08 -7.45 5.30
CA ASP A 88 -12.97 -6.36 4.92
C ASP A 88 -13.69 -6.60 3.59
N ALA A 89 -13.53 -7.79 3.00
CA ALA A 89 -14.12 -8.19 1.72
C ALA A 89 -13.93 -7.17 0.57
N TYR A 90 -12.89 -6.33 0.67
CA TYR A 90 -12.64 -5.17 -0.20
C TYR A 90 -13.78 -4.13 -0.18
N ASN A 91 -14.33 -3.87 0.99
CA ASN A 91 -15.41 -2.90 1.21
C ASN A 91 -14.97 -1.82 2.21
N PRO A 92 -14.84 -0.54 1.79
CA PRO A 92 -14.38 0.55 2.66
C PRO A 92 -15.22 0.74 3.94
N ALA A 93 -16.53 0.48 3.88
CA ALA A 93 -17.38 0.58 5.08
C ALA A 93 -17.05 -0.51 6.11
N GLN A 94 -16.73 -1.74 5.66
CA GLN A 94 -16.25 -2.80 6.55
C GLN A 94 -14.85 -2.49 7.06
N THR A 95 -13.98 -1.88 6.24
CA THR A 95 -12.66 -1.42 6.66
C THR A 95 -12.75 -0.45 7.83
N VAL A 96 -13.69 0.52 7.80
CA VAL A 96 -13.90 1.47 8.91
C VAL A 96 -14.26 0.75 10.20
N GLN A 97 -15.19 -0.20 10.15
CA GLN A 97 -15.61 -0.96 11.32
C GLN A 97 -14.48 -1.83 11.87
N ALA A 98 -13.78 -2.55 11.00
CA ALA A 98 -12.66 -3.41 11.36
C ALA A 98 -11.49 -2.60 11.95
N THR A 99 -11.17 -1.46 11.37
CA THR A 99 -10.11 -0.58 11.87
C THR A 99 -10.44 -0.02 13.25
N ARG A 100 -11.69 0.42 13.49
CA ARG A 100 -12.11 0.84 14.82
C ARG A 100 -12.00 -0.28 15.85
N LYS A 101 -12.44 -1.49 15.50
CA LYS A 101 -12.29 -2.66 16.38
C LYS A 101 -10.82 -2.90 16.73
N LEU A 102 -9.94 -2.92 15.74
CA LEU A 102 -8.50 -3.11 15.94
C LEU A 102 -7.89 -2.05 16.88
N VAL A 103 -8.30 -0.78 16.72
CA VAL A 103 -7.76 0.33 17.52
C VAL A 103 -8.40 0.40 18.91
N GLU A 104 -9.73 0.35 18.99
CA GLU A 104 -10.48 0.67 20.20
C GLU A 104 -10.67 -0.56 21.12
N GLN A 105 -10.72 -1.77 20.57
CA GLN A 105 -10.98 -3.01 21.32
C GLN A 105 -9.72 -3.86 21.46
N GLU A 106 -9.02 -4.13 20.36
CA GLU A 106 -7.79 -4.95 20.37
C GLU A 106 -6.55 -4.13 20.80
N GLY A 107 -6.62 -2.79 20.73
CA GLY A 107 -5.56 -1.90 21.17
C GLY A 107 -4.26 -2.05 20.37
N VAL A 108 -4.34 -2.18 19.04
CA VAL A 108 -3.15 -2.33 18.20
C VAL A 108 -2.23 -1.11 18.27
N PHE A 109 -0.92 -1.34 18.17
CA PHE A 109 0.09 -0.30 18.14
C PHE A 109 0.03 0.55 16.85
N ALA A 110 -0.17 -0.11 15.71
CA ALA A 110 -0.28 0.52 14.41
C ALA A 110 -1.18 -0.30 13.49
N ILE A 111 -1.79 0.33 12.50
CA ILE A 111 -2.40 -0.34 11.34
C ILE A 111 -1.29 -0.51 10.29
N PHE A 112 -0.91 -1.75 10.04
CA PHE A 112 0.20 -2.09 9.18
C PHE A 112 -0.28 -2.71 7.87
N ASN A 113 0.11 -2.13 6.75
CA ASN A 113 -0.07 -2.65 5.39
C ASN A 113 -1.53 -3.02 5.05
N ALA A 114 -2.51 -2.28 5.63
CA ALA A 114 -3.92 -2.41 5.25
C ALA A 114 -4.07 -2.15 3.74
N LEU A 115 -4.91 -2.95 3.07
CA LEU A 115 -4.94 -3.03 1.62
C LEU A 115 -6.12 -2.27 1.01
N GLY A 116 -5.82 -1.48 -0.03
CA GLY A 116 -6.81 -0.78 -0.85
C GLY A 116 -6.75 0.74 -0.69
N THR A 117 -7.08 1.45 -1.77
CA THR A 117 -7.01 2.91 -1.81
C THR A 117 -8.13 3.54 -1.00
N GLU A 118 -9.39 3.34 -1.40
CA GLU A 118 -10.56 3.89 -0.71
C GLU A 118 -10.67 3.39 0.74
N HIS A 119 -10.20 2.18 0.99
CA HIS A 119 -10.12 1.54 2.32
C HIS A 119 -9.23 2.35 3.26
N ASN A 120 -8.01 2.63 2.83
CA ASN A 120 -7.05 3.39 3.62
C ASN A 120 -7.46 4.87 3.73
N LEU A 121 -8.06 5.46 2.70
CA LEU A 121 -8.59 6.83 2.74
C LEU A 121 -9.73 6.97 3.74
N ALA A 122 -10.64 6.01 3.79
CA ALA A 122 -11.79 6.02 4.69
C ALA A 122 -11.43 6.03 6.19
N VAL A 123 -10.25 5.54 6.55
CA VAL A 123 -9.78 5.47 7.95
C VAL A 123 -8.67 6.44 8.26
N ARG A 124 -8.09 7.12 7.27
CA ARG A 124 -6.89 7.94 7.41
C ARG A 124 -7.06 9.09 8.40
N GLU A 125 -8.16 9.83 8.31
CA GLU A 125 -8.45 10.95 9.21
C GLU A 125 -8.61 10.47 10.66
N TYR A 126 -9.37 9.39 10.85
CA TYR A 126 -9.56 8.77 12.16
C TYR A 126 -8.23 8.34 12.77
N LEU A 127 -7.40 7.58 12.03
CA LEU A 127 -6.13 7.10 12.52
C LEU A 127 -5.18 8.24 12.89
N ASN A 128 -5.10 9.30 12.06
CA ASN A 128 -4.29 10.47 12.34
C ASN A 128 -4.79 11.23 13.58
N SER A 129 -6.11 11.40 13.75
CA SER A 129 -6.70 12.03 14.93
C SER A 129 -6.41 11.25 16.23
N GLN A 130 -6.37 9.91 16.15
CA GLN A 130 -6.04 9.02 17.25
C GLN A 130 -4.53 8.81 17.44
N LYS A 131 -3.69 9.44 16.60
CA LYS A 131 -2.24 9.24 16.58
C LYS A 131 -1.84 7.75 16.46
N VAL A 132 -2.59 7.00 15.67
CA VAL A 132 -2.29 5.61 15.35
C VAL A 132 -1.58 5.56 14.00
N PRO A 133 -0.34 5.06 13.90
CA PRO A 133 0.35 4.97 12.64
C PRO A 133 -0.38 4.09 11.63
N GLN A 134 -0.69 4.66 10.45
CA GLN A 134 -1.11 3.94 9.25
C GLN A 134 0.15 3.62 8.45
N LEU A 135 0.79 2.53 8.83
CA LEU A 135 2.15 2.18 8.45
C LEU A 135 2.17 1.38 7.15
N PHE A 136 2.80 1.93 6.12
CA PHE A 136 3.00 1.26 4.84
C PHE A 136 1.69 0.78 4.20
N ALA A 137 0.72 1.69 4.07
CA ALA A 137 -0.55 1.40 3.41
C ALA A 137 -0.32 0.70 2.07
N ALA A 138 -0.99 -0.43 1.85
CA ALA A 138 -0.86 -1.22 0.62
C ALA A 138 -1.68 -0.59 -0.51
N SER A 139 -1.25 0.57 -0.94
CA SER A 139 -1.79 1.38 -2.03
C SER A 139 -0.73 2.33 -2.56
N GLY A 140 -0.79 2.63 -3.84
CA GLY A 140 0.03 3.66 -4.49
C GLY A 140 -0.71 4.98 -4.69
N ALA A 141 -1.83 5.23 -3.98
CA ALA A 141 -2.54 6.50 -4.12
C ALA A 141 -1.60 7.67 -3.79
N THR A 142 -1.53 8.62 -4.71
CA THR A 142 -0.56 9.73 -4.67
C THR A 142 -0.73 10.59 -3.42
N VAL A 143 -1.94 10.69 -2.89
CA VAL A 143 -2.24 11.45 -1.67
C VAL A 143 -1.56 10.92 -0.41
N PHE A 144 -1.15 9.63 -0.36
CA PHE A 144 -0.41 9.10 0.79
C PHE A 144 1.01 9.66 0.90
N GLY A 145 1.57 10.12 -0.19
CA GLY A 145 2.87 10.77 -0.20
C GLY A 145 2.80 12.28 -0.20
N THR A 146 1.86 12.89 -0.98
CA THR A 146 1.79 14.35 -1.14
C THR A 146 1.12 15.09 0.01
N GLU A 147 0.31 14.41 0.82
CA GLU A 147 -0.40 15.02 1.96
C GLU A 147 0.24 14.69 3.31
N ALA A 148 1.54 14.41 3.33
CA ALA A 148 2.30 14.06 4.53
C ALA A 148 2.14 15.10 5.65
N GLY A 149 2.19 16.40 5.32
CA GLY A 149 2.01 17.47 6.31
C GLY A 149 0.62 17.51 6.95
N LYS A 150 -0.42 17.05 6.23
CA LYS A 150 -1.79 16.96 6.75
C LYS A 150 -2.04 15.67 7.54
N TYR A 151 -1.41 14.58 7.11
CA TYR A 151 -1.59 13.24 7.67
C TYR A 151 -0.24 12.61 8.04
N PRO A 152 0.46 13.14 9.03
CA PRO A 152 1.83 12.71 9.36
C PRO A 152 1.91 11.26 9.86
N TYR A 153 0.80 10.70 10.36
CA TYR A 153 0.73 9.31 10.79
C TYR A 153 0.44 8.32 9.65
N THR A 154 0.34 8.80 8.39
CA THR A 154 0.08 7.93 7.23
C THR A 154 1.29 7.89 6.31
N ILE A 155 1.73 6.69 5.95
CA ILE A 155 2.78 6.47 4.96
C ILE A 155 2.41 5.31 4.05
N GLY A 156 2.59 5.48 2.73
CA GLY A 156 2.45 4.43 1.73
C GLY A 156 3.64 3.49 1.68
N PHE A 157 3.63 2.52 0.76
CA PHE A 157 4.77 1.61 0.57
C PHE A 157 5.23 1.54 -0.88
N GLN A 158 4.35 1.24 -1.81
CA GLN A 158 4.68 1.05 -3.22
C GLN A 158 4.83 2.37 -3.98
N PRO A 159 5.41 2.35 -5.20
CA PRO A 159 5.45 3.53 -6.06
C PRO A 159 4.06 4.13 -6.27
N SER A 160 3.99 5.48 -6.37
CA SER A 160 2.70 6.11 -6.59
C SER A 160 2.10 5.72 -7.93
N TYR A 161 0.78 5.62 -7.99
CA TYR A 161 0.06 5.28 -9.22
C TYR A 161 0.23 6.35 -10.29
N GLN A 162 0.39 7.62 -9.93
CA GLN A 162 0.74 8.65 -10.92
C GLN A 162 2.15 8.44 -11.47
N ALA A 163 3.12 8.02 -10.64
CA ALA A 163 4.45 7.68 -11.11
C ALA A 163 4.43 6.50 -12.09
N GLU A 164 3.71 5.45 -11.72
CA GLU A 164 3.53 4.28 -12.59
C GLU A 164 2.90 4.65 -13.94
N GLY A 165 1.75 5.34 -13.90
CA GLY A 165 1.07 5.81 -15.12
C GLY A 165 1.96 6.71 -15.98
N TRP A 166 2.75 7.60 -15.34
CA TRP A 166 3.69 8.47 -16.03
C TRP A 166 4.81 7.67 -16.73
N VAL A 167 5.41 6.69 -16.07
CA VAL A 167 6.44 5.82 -16.66
C VAL A 167 5.89 5.08 -17.87
N LEU A 168 4.69 4.49 -17.76
CA LEU A 168 4.03 3.81 -18.86
C LEU A 168 3.72 4.78 -20.01
N GLY A 169 3.27 5.99 -19.70
CA GLY A 169 3.03 7.04 -20.70
C GLY A 169 4.31 7.49 -21.41
N LYS A 170 5.39 7.69 -20.67
CA LYS A 170 6.71 8.03 -21.25
C LYS A 170 7.25 6.89 -22.12
N TYR A 171 7.04 5.65 -21.70
CA TYR A 171 7.39 4.50 -22.52
C TYR A 171 6.64 4.52 -23.86
N LEU A 172 5.31 4.74 -23.85
CA LEU A 172 4.52 4.89 -25.07
C LEU A 172 5.02 6.03 -25.96
N ALA A 173 5.22 7.21 -25.37
CA ALA A 173 5.67 8.40 -26.10
C ALA A 173 7.01 8.17 -26.82
N ARG A 174 7.91 7.38 -26.24
CA ARG A 174 9.22 7.07 -26.81
C ARG A 174 9.20 5.95 -27.84
N THR A 175 8.29 4.98 -27.72
CA THR A 175 8.38 3.73 -28.49
C THR A 175 7.25 3.50 -29.48
N GLN A 176 6.09 4.15 -29.30
CA GLN A 176 4.87 3.85 -30.08
C GLN A 176 4.41 4.98 -30.99
N GLY A 177 5.18 6.05 -31.11
CA GLY A 177 4.92 7.16 -32.03
C GLY A 177 3.54 7.80 -31.82
N ALA A 178 2.58 7.56 -32.71
CA ALA A 178 1.22 8.11 -32.67
C ALA A 178 0.19 7.06 -32.19
N ALA A 179 0.48 6.35 -31.11
CA ALA A 179 -0.43 5.35 -30.55
C ALA A 179 -1.79 5.96 -30.17
N LYS A 180 -2.87 5.19 -30.45
CA LYS A 180 -4.23 5.45 -29.97
C LYS A 180 -4.50 4.53 -28.79
N VAL A 181 -4.68 5.09 -27.60
CA VAL A 181 -4.82 4.33 -26.34
C VAL A 181 -6.28 4.27 -25.93
N ALA A 182 -6.76 3.07 -25.66
CA ALA A 182 -8.00 2.82 -24.95
C ALA A 182 -7.67 2.40 -23.52
N VAL A 183 -8.33 2.99 -22.52
CA VAL A 183 -8.05 2.77 -21.10
C VAL A 183 -9.26 2.20 -20.40
N LEU A 184 -9.12 1.03 -19.77
CA LEU A 184 -10.04 0.53 -18.75
C LEU A 184 -9.46 0.92 -17.38
N PHE A 185 -10.25 1.52 -16.50
CA PHE A 185 -9.76 1.91 -15.18
C PHE A 185 -10.85 1.75 -14.10
N GLN A 186 -10.44 1.40 -12.88
CA GLN A 186 -11.35 1.37 -11.73
C GLN A 186 -11.84 2.79 -11.42
N ASN A 187 -13.13 2.97 -11.16
CA ASN A 187 -13.75 4.27 -10.94
C ASN A 187 -13.55 4.79 -9.52
N ASP A 188 -12.32 4.88 -9.10
CA ASP A 188 -11.89 5.39 -7.80
C ASP A 188 -10.55 6.10 -7.91
N ASP A 189 -9.97 6.54 -6.79
CA ASP A 189 -8.71 7.25 -6.78
C ASP A 189 -7.54 6.41 -7.29
N TYR A 190 -7.58 5.07 -7.10
CA TYR A 190 -6.57 4.17 -7.66
C TYR A 190 -6.53 4.24 -9.20
N GLY A 191 -7.66 3.99 -9.86
CA GLY A 191 -7.70 3.98 -11.32
C GLY A 191 -7.55 5.37 -11.93
N LYS A 192 -8.08 6.40 -11.28
CA LYS A 192 -7.94 7.80 -11.71
C LYS A 192 -6.50 8.30 -11.61
N ASP A 193 -5.76 7.93 -10.57
CA ASP A 193 -4.35 8.28 -10.41
C ASP A 193 -3.49 7.69 -11.53
N LEU A 194 -3.66 6.41 -11.86
CA LEU A 194 -2.99 5.76 -12.99
C LEU A 194 -3.30 6.45 -14.32
N LEU A 195 -4.60 6.75 -14.57
CA LEU A 195 -5.02 7.46 -15.77
C LEU A 195 -4.40 8.87 -15.84
N ASN A 196 -4.35 9.59 -14.73
CA ASN A 196 -3.75 10.92 -14.66
C ASN A 196 -2.24 10.85 -14.88
N GLY A 197 -1.56 9.87 -14.32
CA GLY A 197 -0.16 9.59 -14.59
C GLY A 197 0.09 9.31 -16.06
N LEU A 198 -0.70 8.44 -16.69
CA LEU A 198 -0.62 8.16 -18.12
C LEU A 198 -0.79 9.43 -18.95
N LYS A 199 -1.80 10.26 -18.67
CA LYS A 199 -2.02 11.56 -19.34
C LYS A 199 -0.78 12.46 -19.23
N LYS A 200 -0.20 12.61 -18.03
CA LYS A 200 1.03 13.38 -17.80
C LYS A 200 2.22 12.79 -18.59
N GLY A 201 2.34 11.45 -18.62
CA GLY A 201 3.44 10.77 -19.31
C GLY A 201 3.44 10.97 -20.83
N ILE A 202 2.27 11.03 -21.45
CA ILE A 202 2.13 11.22 -22.91
C ILE A 202 2.11 12.69 -23.35
N GLN A 203 2.12 13.64 -22.42
CA GLN A 203 2.19 15.07 -22.78
C GLN A 203 3.34 15.35 -23.74
N ARG A 204 3.11 16.28 -24.67
CA ARG A 204 4.08 16.67 -25.72
C ARG A 204 4.50 15.52 -26.65
N SER A 205 3.64 14.49 -26.80
CA SER A 205 3.82 13.40 -27.77
C SER A 205 2.63 13.34 -28.72
N ARG A 206 2.72 12.47 -29.75
CA ARG A 206 1.60 12.21 -30.67
C ARG A 206 0.66 11.10 -30.17
N VAL A 207 0.93 10.51 -29.03
CA VAL A 207 0.07 9.50 -28.40
C VAL A 207 -1.22 10.16 -27.91
N LYS A 208 -2.37 9.54 -28.18
CA LYS A 208 -3.68 10.06 -27.75
C LYS A 208 -4.49 9.00 -27.03
N ILE A 209 -5.10 9.33 -25.91
CA ILE A 209 -6.15 8.54 -25.31
C ILE A 209 -7.43 8.81 -26.11
N VAL A 210 -7.91 7.81 -26.84
CA VAL A 210 -9.10 7.92 -27.71
C VAL A 210 -10.36 7.43 -27.04
N ALA A 211 -10.24 6.59 -25.99
CA ALA A 211 -11.36 6.15 -25.14
C ALA A 211 -10.85 5.83 -23.74
N ALA A 212 -11.67 6.13 -22.74
CA ALA A 212 -11.46 5.73 -21.37
C ALA A 212 -12.81 5.28 -20.79
N GLN A 213 -12.86 4.07 -20.23
CA GLN A 213 -14.07 3.49 -19.65
C GLN A 213 -13.83 3.13 -18.20
N PRO A 214 -14.56 3.74 -17.27
CA PRO A 214 -14.54 3.34 -15.87
C PRO A 214 -15.29 2.02 -15.65
N TYR A 215 -14.92 1.29 -14.60
CA TYR A 215 -15.71 0.20 -14.07
C TYR A 215 -15.80 0.32 -12.55
N GLU A 216 -16.90 -0.18 -11.98
CA GLU A 216 -17.11 -0.24 -10.54
C GLU A 216 -16.57 -1.55 -9.99
N VAL A 217 -15.91 -1.53 -8.84
CA VAL A 217 -15.38 -2.74 -8.19
C VAL A 217 -16.47 -3.73 -7.78
N THR A 218 -17.71 -3.26 -7.67
CA THR A 218 -18.91 -4.07 -7.39
C THR A 218 -19.54 -4.67 -8.63
N ALA A 219 -19.05 -4.34 -9.84
CA ALA A 219 -19.57 -4.90 -11.08
C ALA A 219 -19.34 -6.41 -11.16
N SER A 220 -20.19 -7.10 -11.89
CA SER A 220 -20.00 -8.54 -12.17
C SER A 220 -18.85 -8.77 -13.14
N ASP A 221 -18.75 -7.92 -14.17
CA ASP A 221 -17.75 -8.01 -15.24
C ASP A 221 -17.49 -6.65 -15.91
N VAL A 222 -16.62 -6.63 -16.92
CA VAL A 222 -16.20 -5.45 -17.70
C VAL A 222 -16.44 -5.63 -19.21
N GLN A 223 -17.31 -6.55 -19.61
CA GLN A 223 -17.52 -6.85 -21.02
C GLN A 223 -17.98 -5.64 -21.83
N THR A 224 -18.96 -4.89 -21.32
CA THR A 224 -19.48 -3.70 -21.98
C THR A 224 -18.40 -2.64 -22.18
N GLN A 225 -17.56 -2.42 -21.18
CA GLN A 225 -16.45 -1.48 -21.27
C GLN A 225 -15.46 -1.91 -22.35
N VAL A 226 -15.08 -3.20 -22.39
CA VAL A 226 -14.13 -3.72 -23.40
C VAL A 226 -14.69 -3.60 -24.81
N VAL A 227 -15.99 -3.86 -25.03
CA VAL A 227 -16.66 -3.65 -26.33
C VAL A 227 -16.53 -2.19 -26.78
N LYS A 228 -16.82 -1.24 -25.92
CA LYS A 228 -16.71 0.20 -26.23
C LYS A 228 -15.26 0.60 -26.50
N LEU A 229 -14.30 0.09 -25.71
CA LEU A 229 -12.88 0.37 -25.89
C LEU A 229 -12.36 -0.17 -27.21
N ARG A 230 -12.72 -1.41 -27.59
CA ARG A 230 -12.40 -1.98 -28.91
C ARG A 230 -12.98 -1.13 -30.04
N GLY A 231 -14.23 -0.69 -29.90
CA GLY A 231 -14.93 0.13 -30.90
C GLY A 231 -14.29 1.50 -31.16
N SER A 232 -13.42 1.98 -30.27
CA SER A 232 -12.71 3.26 -30.43
C SER A 232 -11.63 3.27 -31.51
N GLY A 233 -11.28 2.11 -32.08
CA GLY A 233 -10.18 1.98 -33.03
C GLY A 233 -8.79 2.14 -32.39
N ALA A 234 -8.68 1.98 -31.09
CA ALA A 234 -7.39 2.02 -30.39
C ALA A 234 -6.50 0.85 -30.79
N ASN A 235 -5.20 1.12 -30.89
CA ASN A 235 -4.16 0.11 -31.12
C ASN A 235 -3.33 -0.21 -29.87
N THR A 236 -3.62 0.47 -28.76
CA THR A 236 -3.00 0.24 -27.46
C THR A 236 -4.09 0.09 -26.40
N PHE A 237 -3.98 -0.93 -25.57
CA PHE A 237 -4.95 -1.22 -24.51
C PHE A 237 -4.30 -1.08 -23.14
N ALA A 238 -4.69 -0.07 -22.36
CA ALA A 238 -4.26 0.11 -20.99
C ALA A 238 -5.32 -0.46 -20.02
N VAL A 239 -4.89 -1.36 -19.13
CA VAL A 239 -5.74 -2.03 -18.15
C VAL A 239 -5.28 -1.63 -16.74
N PHE A 240 -6.00 -0.70 -16.13
CA PHE A 240 -5.79 -0.19 -14.77
C PHE A 240 -6.89 -0.74 -13.87
N ALA A 241 -6.77 -2.02 -13.54
CA ALA A 241 -7.82 -2.81 -12.91
C ALA A 241 -7.24 -3.74 -11.83
N THR A 242 -8.08 -4.12 -10.87
CA THR A 242 -7.76 -5.17 -9.92
C THR A 242 -7.76 -6.56 -10.60
N PRO A 243 -7.17 -7.61 -10.03
CA PRO A 243 -6.87 -8.88 -10.70
C PRO A 243 -8.06 -9.51 -11.43
N LYS A 244 -9.22 -9.63 -10.79
CA LYS A 244 -10.43 -10.20 -11.41
C LYS A 244 -10.77 -9.49 -12.71
N PHE A 245 -10.84 -8.15 -12.67
CA PHE A 245 -11.25 -7.34 -13.80
C PHE A 245 -10.16 -7.22 -14.87
N ALA A 246 -8.88 -7.30 -14.48
CA ALA A 246 -7.78 -7.37 -15.44
C ALA A 246 -7.84 -8.66 -16.25
N ILE A 247 -8.03 -9.81 -15.61
CA ILE A 247 -8.23 -11.10 -16.30
C ILE A 247 -9.42 -10.98 -17.25
N GLN A 248 -10.57 -10.53 -16.77
CA GLN A 248 -11.78 -10.38 -17.60
C GLN A 248 -11.54 -9.46 -18.80
N ALA A 249 -10.85 -8.32 -18.59
CA ALA A 249 -10.57 -7.38 -19.67
C ALA A 249 -9.77 -8.01 -20.80
N TYR A 250 -8.72 -8.77 -20.49
CA TYR A 250 -7.92 -9.46 -21.48
C TYR A 250 -8.67 -10.62 -22.14
N VAL A 251 -9.42 -11.40 -21.38
CA VAL A 251 -10.23 -12.52 -21.92
C VAL A 251 -11.31 -11.99 -22.85
N TYR A 252 -12.02 -10.91 -22.49
CA TYR A 252 -13.02 -10.31 -23.40
C TYR A 252 -12.38 -9.70 -24.65
N ALA A 253 -11.20 -9.07 -24.51
CA ALA A 253 -10.47 -8.60 -25.68
C ALA A 253 -10.15 -9.75 -26.65
N SER A 254 -9.71 -10.90 -26.14
CA SER A 254 -9.46 -12.13 -26.92
C SER A 254 -10.74 -12.64 -27.59
N LYS A 255 -11.83 -12.81 -26.83
CA LYS A 255 -13.13 -13.28 -27.34
C LYS A 255 -13.69 -12.37 -28.45
N LEU A 256 -13.47 -11.08 -28.34
CA LEU A 256 -13.87 -10.10 -29.35
C LEU A 256 -12.91 -10.06 -30.57
N GLY A 257 -11.84 -10.85 -30.58
CA GLY A 257 -10.81 -10.80 -31.62
C GLY A 257 -10.02 -9.50 -31.63
N TRP A 258 -10.00 -8.72 -30.51
CA TRP A 258 -9.21 -7.50 -30.42
C TRP A 258 -7.75 -7.83 -30.17
N LYS A 259 -6.89 -7.38 -31.08
CA LYS A 259 -5.44 -7.62 -31.07
C LYS A 259 -4.72 -6.27 -31.00
N PRO A 260 -4.67 -5.61 -29.84
CA PRO A 260 -3.91 -4.37 -29.71
C PRO A 260 -2.42 -4.63 -30.01
N LYS A 261 -1.74 -3.68 -30.63
CA LYS A 261 -0.29 -3.76 -30.89
C LYS A 261 0.51 -3.81 -29.59
N LEU A 262 -0.04 -3.22 -28.53
CA LEU A 262 0.57 -3.17 -27.20
C LEU A 262 -0.53 -3.11 -26.14
N SER A 263 -0.33 -3.83 -25.04
CA SER A 263 -1.10 -3.63 -23.82
C SER A 263 -0.22 -3.07 -22.71
N LEU A 264 -0.81 -2.25 -21.86
CA LEU A 264 -0.21 -1.78 -20.61
C LEU A 264 -0.97 -2.41 -19.44
N ALA A 265 -0.26 -3.06 -18.55
CA ALA A 265 -0.79 -3.62 -17.31
C ALA A 265 -0.26 -2.81 -16.13
N ASN A 266 -1.11 -2.50 -15.16
CA ASN A 266 -0.64 -1.91 -13.91
C ASN A 266 -0.01 -2.97 -12.99
N ALA A 267 0.93 -2.57 -12.15
CA ALA A 267 1.72 -3.46 -11.31
C ALA A 267 0.88 -4.34 -10.39
N VAL A 268 -0.16 -3.77 -9.79
CA VAL A 268 -0.98 -4.49 -8.79
C VAL A 268 -1.88 -5.58 -9.38
N SER A 269 -2.00 -5.69 -10.71
CA SER A 269 -2.69 -6.79 -11.37
C SER A 269 -1.80 -7.55 -12.38
N SER A 270 -0.50 -7.27 -12.38
CA SER A 270 0.46 -7.89 -13.30
C SER A 270 1.27 -9.04 -12.68
N ALA A 271 0.84 -9.58 -11.54
CA ALA A 271 1.46 -10.78 -10.99
C ALA A 271 1.46 -11.92 -12.01
N SER A 272 2.53 -12.72 -12.04
CA SER A 272 2.72 -13.76 -13.06
C SER A 272 1.55 -14.75 -13.13
N ASN A 273 0.98 -15.16 -12.00
CA ASN A 273 -0.21 -16.02 -11.94
C ASN A 273 -1.45 -15.35 -12.55
N ILE A 274 -1.63 -14.06 -12.36
CA ILE A 274 -2.74 -13.29 -12.96
C ILE A 274 -2.58 -13.22 -14.49
N MET A 275 -1.39 -12.89 -14.96
CA MET A 275 -1.10 -12.80 -16.39
C MET A 275 -1.15 -14.17 -17.08
N GLN A 276 -0.81 -15.26 -16.39
CA GLN A 276 -0.97 -16.62 -16.90
C GLN A 276 -2.45 -16.96 -17.14
N LEU A 277 -3.33 -16.64 -16.18
CA LEU A 277 -4.78 -16.80 -16.34
C LEU A 277 -5.31 -15.95 -17.50
N ALA A 278 -4.88 -14.68 -17.58
CA ALA A 278 -5.28 -13.77 -18.66
C ALA A 278 -4.76 -14.21 -20.04
N SER A 279 -3.66 -14.97 -20.10
CA SER A 279 -3.03 -15.40 -21.36
C SER A 279 -3.74 -16.59 -22.04
N GLU A 280 -4.71 -17.23 -21.39
CA GLU A 280 -5.47 -18.36 -21.92
C GLU A 280 -4.54 -19.42 -22.55
N GLY A 281 -3.54 -19.87 -21.78
CA GLY A 281 -2.54 -20.84 -22.27
C GLY A 281 -1.59 -20.29 -23.34
N GLY A 282 -1.45 -18.96 -23.44
CA GLY A 282 -0.57 -18.29 -24.41
C GLY A 282 -1.25 -17.93 -25.75
N THR A 283 -2.56 -18.18 -25.86
CA THR A 283 -3.33 -17.92 -27.10
C THR A 283 -3.81 -16.46 -27.19
N ASN A 284 -3.97 -15.78 -26.05
CA ASN A 284 -4.49 -14.42 -25.98
C ASN A 284 -3.45 -13.39 -26.47
N LYS A 285 -3.67 -12.86 -27.68
CA LYS A 285 -2.78 -11.85 -28.29
C LYS A 285 -2.85 -10.48 -27.61
N ALA A 286 -3.87 -10.20 -26.81
CA ALA A 286 -3.94 -8.96 -26.06
C ALA A 286 -2.98 -8.94 -24.84
N VAL A 287 -2.51 -10.10 -24.41
CA VAL A 287 -1.57 -10.24 -23.26
C VAL A 287 -0.13 -10.33 -23.72
N GLU A 288 0.14 -11.00 -24.85
CA GLU A 288 1.51 -11.16 -25.37
C GLU A 288 2.13 -9.80 -25.71
N GLY A 289 3.30 -9.53 -25.18
CA GLY A 289 3.99 -8.26 -25.33
C GLY A 289 3.52 -7.15 -24.38
N ALA A 290 2.56 -7.42 -23.48
CA ALA A 290 2.10 -6.45 -22.49
C ALA A 290 3.28 -5.90 -21.68
N VAL A 291 3.23 -4.59 -21.36
CA VAL A 291 4.25 -3.91 -20.58
C VAL A 291 3.68 -3.46 -19.25
N SER A 292 4.44 -3.63 -18.19
CA SER A 292 4.14 -3.18 -16.84
C SER A 292 5.40 -2.62 -16.18
N ILE A 293 5.24 -2.10 -14.96
CA ILE A 293 6.38 -1.78 -14.11
C ILE A 293 6.62 -2.90 -13.09
N VAL A 294 7.84 -2.96 -12.56
CA VAL A 294 8.23 -3.85 -11.47
C VAL A 294 9.22 -3.16 -10.55
N PHE A 295 9.09 -3.41 -9.26
CA PHE A 295 10.02 -2.92 -8.22
C PHE A 295 10.45 -4.03 -7.25
N LEU A 296 9.78 -5.19 -7.30
CA LEU A 296 10.05 -6.37 -6.49
C LEU A 296 10.78 -7.45 -7.28
N LYS A 297 11.48 -8.33 -6.60
CA LYS A 297 11.99 -9.58 -7.15
C LYS A 297 10.83 -10.58 -7.28
N ASP A 298 10.41 -10.86 -8.51
CA ASP A 298 9.37 -11.88 -8.77
C ASP A 298 9.96 -13.29 -8.56
N PRO A 299 9.36 -14.13 -7.71
CA PRO A 299 9.85 -15.49 -7.44
C PRO A 299 9.79 -16.42 -8.66
N THR A 300 9.06 -16.02 -9.72
CA THR A 300 8.99 -16.78 -10.99
C THR A 300 10.06 -16.37 -12.00
N ASP A 301 10.74 -15.25 -11.79
CA ASP A 301 11.80 -14.79 -12.69
C ASP A 301 13.07 -15.64 -12.49
N PRO A 302 13.54 -16.33 -13.54
CA PRO A 302 14.75 -17.19 -13.46
C PRO A 302 16.00 -16.49 -12.96
N ARG A 303 16.12 -15.16 -13.13
CA ARG A 303 17.25 -14.37 -12.64
C ARG A 303 17.41 -14.47 -11.12
N TRP A 304 16.30 -14.66 -10.40
CA TRP A 304 16.27 -14.72 -8.94
C TRP A 304 16.31 -16.15 -8.39
N LYS A 305 16.40 -17.20 -9.24
CA LYS A 305 16.39 -18.61 -8.81
C LYS A 305 17.41 -18.89 -7.71
N ASN A 306 18.59 -18.28 -7.81
CA ASN A 306 19.70 -18.48 -6.86
C ASN A 306 19.89 -17.31 -5.90
N ASP A 307 19.04 -16.27 -5.97
CA ASP A 307 19.11 -15.11 -5.09
C ASP A 307 18.81 -15.48 -3.64
N ALA A 308 19.63 -14.97 -2.71
CA ALA A 308 19.52 -15.30 -1.29
C ALA A 308 18.18 -14.88 -0.68
N ALA A 309 17.62 -13.74 -1.12
CA ALA A 309 16.35 -13.25 -0.61
C ALA A 309 15.18 -14.10 -1.12
N ILE A 310 15.20 -14.56 -2.37
CA ILE A 310 14.16 -15.44 -2.89
C ILE A 310 14.27 -16.85 -2.28
N LYS A 311 15.48 -17.35 -1.98
CA LYS A 311 15.65 -18.57 -1.19
C LYS A 311 15.09 -18.41 0.22
N LEU A 312 15.39 -17.29 0.89
CA LEU A 312 14.81 -16.94 2.19
C LEU A 312 13.28 -16.91 2.12
N TYR A 313 12.73 -16.15 1.17
CA TYR A 313 11.28 -16.07 0.93
C TYR A 313 10.64 -17.46 0.82
N ARG A 314 11.15 -18.32 -0.05
CA ARG A 314 10.62 -19.68 -0.24
C ARG A 314 10.69 -20.53 1.04
N SER A 315 11.80 -20.40 1.80
CA SER A 315 11.97 -21.10 3.08
C SER A 315 10.97 -20.61 4.13
N VAL A 316 10.77 -19.30 4.22
CA VAL A 316 9.81 -18.66 5.15
C VAL A 316 8.40 -19.09 4.81
N MET A 317 8.00 -18.99 3.54
CA MET A 317 6.65 -19.40 3.10
C MET A 317 6.40 -20.88 3.35
N LYS A 318 7.35 -21.75 3.05
CA LYS A 318 7.24 -23.20 3.31
C LYS A 318 6.97 -23.48 4.79
N ARG A 319 7.64 -22.75 5.70
CA ARG A 319 7.55 -23.00 7.14
C ARG A 319 6.31 -22.38 7.79
N TYR A 320 5.98 -21.13 7.44
CA TYR A 320 5.00 -20.32 8.16
C TYR A 320 3.71 -20.06 7.39
N ALA A 321 3.66 -20.44 6.12
CA ALA A 321 2.46 -20.38 5.29
C ALA A 321 2.34 -21.64 4.42
N PRO A 322 2.28 -22.85 5.01
CA PRO A 322 2.21 -24.09 4.26
C PRO A 322 0.98 -24.11 3.34
N GLY A 323 1.14 -24.64 2.13
CA GLY A 323 0.08 -24.67 1.11
C GLY A 323 -0.10 -23.38 0.32
N ALA A 324 0.56 -22.27 0.70
CA ALA A 324 0.51 -21.04 -0.10
C ALA A 324 1.28 -21.20 -1.43
N ASN A 325 0.77 -20.53 -2.48
CA ASN A 325 1.46 -20.52 -3.78
C ASN A 325 2.75 -19.68 -3.67
N VAL A 326 3.89 -20.33 -3.58
CA VAL A 326 5.21 -19.68 -3.49
C VAL A 326 5.63 -18.94 -4.77
N ASN A 327 4.86 -19.01 -5.83
CA ASN A 327 5.09 -18.27 -7.07
C ASN A 327 4.26 -16.97 -7.14
N ASP A 328 3.51 -16.65 -6.09
CA ASP A 328 2.73 -15.43 -6.02
C ASP A 328 3.57 -14.27 -5.45
N VAL A 329 3.84 -13.27 -6.28
CA VAL A 329 4.63 -12.10 -5.92
C VAL A 329 3.99 -11.22 -4.85
N TYR A 330 2.67 -11.33 -4.63
CA TYR A 330 2.00 -10.60 -3.55
C TYR A 330 2.49 -11.03 -2.16
N HIS A 331 2.88 -12.29 -1.99
CA HIS A 331 3.57 -12.72 -0.77
C HIS A 331 4.93 -12.01 -0.60
N VAL A 332 5.67 -11.82 -1.69
CA VAL A 332 6.95 -11.08 -1.66
C VAL A 332 6.72 -9.62 -1.31
N TYR A 333 5.64 -9.01 -1.82
CA TYR A 333 5.26 -7.65 -1.47
C TYR A 333 5.01 -7.52 0.04
N GLY A 334 4.15 -8.37 0.61
CA GLY A 334 3.87 -8.36 2.04
C GLY A 334 5.12 -8.59 2.89
N MET A 335 5.99 -9.52 2.45
CA MET A 335 7.26 -9.79 3.13
C MET A 335 8.22 -8.61 3.05
N SER A 336 8.26 -7.89 1.93
CA SER A 336 9.04 -6.66 1.74
C SER A 336 8.59 -5.53 2.67
N ALA A 337 7.28 -5.33 2.79
CA ALA A 337 6.69 -4.35 3.71
C ALA A 337 6.98 -4.73 5.17
N ALA A 338 6.81 -6.00 5.53
CA ALA A 338 7.10 -6.50 6.87
C ALA A 338 8.57 -6.38 7.25
N TRP A 339 9.50 -6.67 6.32
CA TRP A 339 10.93 -6.43 6.53
C TRP A 339 11.18 -4.94 6.84
N THR A 340 10.58 -4.04 6.08
CA THR A 340 10.75 -2.60 6.28
C THR A 340 10.19 -2.15 7.63
N ALA A 341 9.04 -2.68 8.04
CA ALA A 341 8.46 -2.40 9.36
C ALA A 341 9.37 -2.88 10.51
N VAL A 342 9.93 -4.08 10.38
CA VAL A 342 10.90 -4.62 11.36
C VAL A 342 12.13 -3.73 11.47
N GLU A 343 12.69 -3.26 10.36
CA GLU A 343 13.84 -2.35 10.37
C GLU A 343 13.49 -0.99 10.97
N ALA A 344 12.31 -0.44 10.68
CA ALA A 344 11.83 0.80 11.28
C ALA A 344 11.68 0.66 12.81
N ILE A 345 11.02 -0.40 13.29
CA ILE A 345 10.85 -0.70 14.71
C ILE A 345 12.22 -0.93 15.39
N ARG A 346 13.14 -1.63 14.72
CA ARG A 346 14.50 -1.84 15.22
C ARG A 346 15.23 -0.52 15.42
N LYS A 347 15.07 0.41 14.50
CA LYS A 347 15.70 1.73 14.53
C LYS A 347 15.15 2.62 15.65
N VAL A 348 13.85 2.55 15.97
CA VAL A 348 13.27 3.23 17.15
C VAL A 348 13.90 2.72 18.44
N GLY A 349 14.21 1.42 18.53
CA GLY A 349 14.88 0.83 19.67
C GLY A 349 13.94 0.34 20.78
N LYS A 350 14.44 0.28 22.01
CA LYS A 350 13.69 -0.26 23.15
C LYS A 350 12.55 0.64 23.62
N ASN A 351 12.70 1.94 23.50
CA ASN A 351 11.66 2.92 23.86
C ASN A 351 10.71 3.16 22.68
N LEU A 352 9.99 2.09 22.31
CA LEU A 352 9.09 2.12 21.17
C LEU A 352 7.83 2.92 21.50
N THR A 353 7.61 4.00 20.74
CA THR A 353 6.41 4.84 20.77
C THR A 353 5.87 5.03 19.36
N ARG A 354 4.59 5.37 19.23
CA ARG A 354 3.96 5.70 17.94
C ARG A 354 4.62 6.89 17.29
N GLU A 355 4.89 7.95 18.05
CA GLU A 355 5.61 9.14 17.58
C GLU A 355 7.03 8.79 17.09
N GLY A 356 7.77 7.98 17.86
CA GLY A 356 9.11 7.55 17.46
C GLY A 356 9.11 6.70 16.19
N LEU A 357 8.07 5.88 15.99
CA LEU A 357 7.92 5.14 14.74
C LEU A 357 7.61 6.06 13.56
N VAL A 358 6.72 7.04 13.73
CA VAL A 358 6.41 8.05 12.71
C VAL A 358 7.66 8.84 12.35
N GLU A 359 8.43 9.31 13.32
CA GLU A 359 9.68 10.06 13.07
C GLU A 359 10.70 9.23 12.27
N VAL A 360 10.86 7.96 12.61
CA VAL A 360 11.77 7.05 11.88
C VAL A 360 11.28 6.80 10.46
N THR A 361 9.98 6.65 10.25
CA THR A 361 9.42 6.39 8.92
C THR A 361 9.33 7.63 8.05
N GLU A 362 9.14 8.81 8.64
CA GLU A 362 9.20 10.09 7.92
C GLU A 362 10.61 10.42 7.41
N ARG A 363 11.65 9.95 8.08
CA ARG A 363 13.06 10.20 7.72
C ARG A 363 13.77 8.90 7.34
N MET A 364 13.08 8.06 6.62
CA MET A 364 13.63 6.77 6.19
C MET A 364 14.75 6.98 5.17
N ASN A 365 15.83 6.27 5.36
CA ASN A 365 16.88 6.10 4.38
C ASN A 365 17.42 4.67 4.56
N LEU A 366 16.69 3.71 4.01
CA LEU A 366 17.00 2.30 4.11
C LEU A 366 17.39 1.77 2.73
N SER A 367 18.62 1.34 2.62
CA SER A 367 19.09 0.51 1.51
C SER A 367 19.09 -0.96 1.95
N GLY A 368 18.95 -1.87 1.00
CA GLY A 368 19.16 -3.31 1.28
C GLY A 368 17.92 -4.07 1.70
N ASN A 369 16.69 -3.54 1.44
CA ASN A 369 15.52 -4.40 1.48
C ASN A 369 15.73 -5.53 0.45
N PRO A 370 15.83 -6.78 0.92
CA PRO A 370 16.34 -7.87 0.08
C PRO A 370 15.36 -8.28 -1.02
N PHE A 371 14.08 -7.88 -0.89
CA PHE A 371 12.99 -8.25 -1.79
C PHE A 371 12.76 -7.22 -2.90
N LEU A 372 13.32 -6.02 -2.78
CA LEU A 372 13.29 -5.00 -3.82
C LEU A 372 14.34 -5.31 -4.91
N LEU A 373 14.12 -4.75 -6.10
CA LEU A 373 15.13 -4.84 -7.16
C LEU A 373 16.42 -4.12 -6.74
N PRO A 374 17.58 -4.58 -7.20
CA PRO A 374 18.84 -3.90 -6.94
C PRO A 374 18.81 -2.44 -7.40
N GLY A 375 19.35 -1.55 -6.58
CA GLY A 375 19.39 -0.11 -6.83
C GLY A 375 18.18 0.65 -6.31
N ILE A 376 17.11 -0.01 -5.88
CA ILE A 376 15.96 0.64 -5.23
C ILE A 376 16.27 0.82 -3.74
N ALA A 377 16.11 2.06 -3.26
CA ALA A 377 16.22 2.41 -1.85
C ALA A 377 14.88 2.97 -1.35
N LEU A 378 14.59 2.73 -0.08
CA LEU A 378 13.45 3.29 0.62
C LEU A 378 13.87 4.63 1.22
N LYS A 379 13.32 5.73 0.70
CA LYS A 379 13.65 7.09 1.16
C LYS A 379 12.38 7.88 1.36
N THR A 380 12.31 8.60 2.47
CA THR A 380 11.23 9.54 2.79
C THR A 380 11.80 10.82 3.36
N GLY A 381 10.98 11.84 3.47
CA GLY A 381 11.36 13.13 4.08
C GLY A 381 10.14 13.89 4.59
N PRO A 382 10.32 14.96 5.36
CA PRO A 382 9.24 15.85 5.73
C PRO A 382 8.50 16.33 4.48
N GLY A 383 7.22 16.03 4.37
CA GLY A 383 6.41 16.36 3.19
C GLY A 383 6.53 15.37 2.02
N ASP A 384 7.27 14.27 2.18
CA ASP A 384 7.45 13.24 1.17
C ASP A 384 7.34 11.84 1.79
N HIS A 385 6.15 11.25 1.73
CA HIS A 385 5.88 9.91 2.23
C HIS A 385 5.78 8.86 1.10
N PHE A 386 6.64 8.98 0.06
CA PHE A 386 6.82 7.98 -1.00
C PHE A 386 8.09 7.15 -0.76
N PRO A 387 8.02 6.01 -0.03
CA PRO A 387 9.23 5.23 0.29
C PRO A 387 9.92 4.67 -0.95
N ILE A 388 9.16 4.30 -1.98
CA ILE A 388 9.68 3.74 -3.23
C ILE A 388 9.29 4.67 -4.38
N GLU A 389 10.29 5.30 -5.00
CA GLU A 389 10.12 6.19 -6.16
C GLU A 389 10.76 5.63 -7.43
N GLN A 390 11.33 4.44 -7.37
CA GLN A 390 12.06 3.83 -8.47
C GLN A 390 11.39 2.52 -8.91
N MET A 391 11.39 2.29 -10.22
CA MET A 391 10.79 1.10 -10.83
C MET A 391 11.48 0.75 -12.13
N LEU A 392 11.36 -0.50 -12.56
CA LEU A 392 11.87 -1.00 -13.83
C LEU A 392 10.70 -1.39 -14.72
N LEU A 393 10.86 -1.29 -16.04
CA LEU A 393 9.88 -1.83 -16.98
C LEU A 393 10.06 -3.34 -17.16
N GLN A 394 8.94 -4.03 -17.36
CA GLN A 394 8.91 -5.45 -17.70
C GLN A 394 7.94 -5.71 -18.86
N ARG A 395 8.20 -6.78 -19.61
CA ARG A 395 7.37 -7.21 -20.75
C ARG A 395 6.96 -8.66 -20.57
N TRP A 396 5.68 -8.94 -20.77
CA TRP A 396 5.16 -10.30 -20.80
C TRP A 396 5.55 -10.99 -22.11
N HIS A 397 6.22 -12.11 -22.04
CA HIS A 397 6.64 -12.86 -23.21
C HIS A 397 6.68 -14.35 -22.92
N LYS A 398 5.94 -15.12 -23.71
CA LYS A 398 5.89 -16.60 -23.61
C LYS A 398 5.63 -17.09 -22.19
N GLY A 399 4.64 -16.49 -21.52
CA GLY A 399 4.19 -16.92 -20.20
C GLY A 399 5.05 -16.44 -19.02
N ALA A 400 5.96 -15.49 -19.21
CA ALA A 400 6.79 -14.94 -18.15
C ALA A 400 7.10 -13.46 -18.35
N TRP A 401 7.32 -12.74 -17.25
CA TRP A 401 7.83 -11.38 -17.27
C TRP A 401 9.33 -11.35 -17.56
N LYS A 402 9.75 -10.42 -18.39
CA LYS A 402 11.16 -10.09 -18.65
C LYS A 402 11.37 -8.60 -18.45
N SER A 403 12.17 -8.22 -17.46
CA SER A 403 12.52 -6.82 -17.24
C SER A 403 13.47 -6.32 -18.31
N PHE A 404 13.38 -5.03 -18.63
CA PHE A 404 14.22 -4.37 -19.62
C PHE A 404 14.47 -2.89 -19.29
N GLY A 405 15.50 -2.32 -19.90
CA GLY A 405 15.91 -0.93 -19.68
C GLY A 405 16.60 -0.71 -18.34
N GLY A 406 16.70 0.54 -17.93
CA GLY A 406 17.21 0.96 -16.62
C GLY A 406 16.09 1.36 -15.66
N LEU A 407 16.45 1.63 -14.41
CA LEU A 407 15.52 2.14 -13.41
C LEU A 407 14.98 3.52 -13.83
N TRP A 408 13.67 3.67 -13.70
CA TRP A 408 12.97 4.93 -13.82
C TRP A 408 12.76 5.51 -12.42
N GLY A 409 13.09 6.77 -12.25
CA GLY A 409 12.73 7.55 -11.06
C GLY A 409 11.62 8.55 -11.40
N TYR A 410 10.72 8.78 -10.48
CA TYR A 410 9.70 9.81 -10.57
C TYR A 410 9.67 10.62 -9.29
N ARG A 411 10.03 11.88 -9.39
CA ARG A 411 9.90 12.88 -8.32
C ARG A 411 8.79 13.84 -8.73
N GLY A 412 7.57 13.40 -8.58
CA GLY A 412 6.40 14.14 -9.08
C GLY A 412 5.67 15.00 -8.07
N ALA A 413 6.22 15.14 -6.87
CA ALA A 413 5.63 15.94 -5.81
C ALA A 413 6.34 17.28 -5.56
N SER A 414 7.32 17.67 -6.40
CA SER A 414 7.97 18.98 -6.36
C SER A 414 7.51 19.88 -7.48
#